data_84859f0b9fd595bfdd25612cb40ece03
#
_entry.id   84859f0b9fd595bfdd25612cb40ece03
#
_cell.length_a   1.000
_cell.length_b   1.000
_cell.length_c   1.000
_cell.angle_alpha   90.00
_cell.angle_beta   90.00
_cell.angle_gamma   90.00
#
_symmetry.space_group_name_H-M   'P 1'
#
loop_
_entity.id
_entity.type
_entity.pdbx_description
1 polymer ?
#
loop_
_entity_poly.entity_id
_entity_poly.type
_entity_poly.pdbx_seq_one_letter_code
_entity_poly.pdbx_strand_id
1 'polypeptide(L)'
;RSFQITNVFQELTVFNNVLAGVRSRYGLRYNFFKQPNRNREICEKVEAIIDKVGLTDVKDLPASSLSYGQQRALEIGVTLSSEPELILLDEPTAGMTREETERAIKMIDQVTAGRTLIIIEHDMEVVFSLADTISVLHYGTILVSDTPEKIRNDQRVKDAYLGEG
;
A
#
# COMPACT_ATOMS: atom_id res chain seq x y z
N ARG A 1 -7.41 -15.85 -11.09
CA ARG A 1 -7.77 -14.50 -11.60
C ARG A 1 -7.62 -13.53 -10.44
N SER A 2 -6.54 -12.79 -10.39
CA SER A 2 -6.42 -11.66 -9.48
C SER A 2 -7.40 -10.59 -9.95
N PHE A 3 -8.37 -10.27 -9.12
CA PHE A 3 -9.15 -9.07 -9.30
C PHE A 3 -8.33 -7.93 -8.69
N GLN A 4 -7.55 -7.24 -9.50
CA GLN A 4 -7.03 -5.92 -9.15
C GLN A 4 -8.22 -4.96 -9.19
N ILE A 5 -9.00 -4.94 -8.12
CA ILE A 5 -10.06 -3.95 -7.95
C ILE A 5 -9.35 -2.71 -7.42
N THR A 6 -9.15 -1.72 -8.29
CA THR A 6 -8.75 -0.38 -7.87
C THR A 6 -9.89 0.19 -7.01
N ASN A 7 -9.64 0.29 -5.70
CA ASN A 7 -10.62 0.81 -4.73
C ASN A 7 -10.66 2.36 -4.73
N VAL A 8 -10.28 3.00 -5.84
CA VAL A 8 -10.28 4.46 -5.99
C VAL A 8 -11.36 4.91 -6.97
N PHE A 9 -11.97 6.04 -6.66
CA PHE A 9 -12.93 6.70 -7.54
C PHE A 9 -12.16 7.48 -8.61
N GLN A 10 -12.13 6.99 -9.82
CA GLN A 10 -11.32 7.51 -10.93
C GLN A 10 -11.61 8.98 -11.27
N GLU A 11 -12.89 9.40 -11.17
CA GLU A 11 -13.34 10.76 -11.48
C GLU A 11 -13.13 11.75 -10.33
N LEU A 12 -12.85 11.26 -9.12
CA LEU A 12 -12.55 12.12 -7.98
C LEU A 12 -11.07 12.48 -7.92
N THR A 13 -10.78 13.64 -7.36
CA THR A 13 -9.40 14.06 -7.10
C THR A 13 -8.74 13.13 -6.07
N VAL A 14 -7.41 13.12 -6.02
CA VAL A 14 -6.63 12.44 -4.97
C VAL A 14 -7.14 12.85 -3.60
N PHE A 15 -7.30 14.15 -3.37
CA PHE A 15 -7.83 14.69 -2.11
C PHE A 15 -9.19 14.12 -1.76
N ASN A 16 -10.12 14.09 -2.71
CA ASN A 16 -11.48 13.61 -2.47
C ASN A 16 -11.54 12.09 -2.24
N ASN A 17 -10.67 11.31 -2.87
CA ASN A 17 -10.54 9.88 -2.61
C ASN A 17 -10.14 9.62 -1.15
N VAL A 18 -9.05 10.24 -0.69
CA VAL A 18 -8.58 10.10 0.70
C VAL A 18 -9.60 10.66 1.69
N LEU A 19 -10.24 11.80 1.36
CA LEU A 19 -11.29 12.40 2.18
C LEU A 19 -12.49 11.46 2.38
N ALA A 20 -12.90 10.73 1.33
CA ALA A 20 -13.97 9.75 1.43
C ALA A 20 -13.63 8.64 2.44
N GLY A 21 -12.39 8.15 2.43
CA GLY A 21 -11.89 7.16 3.37
C GLY A 21 -11.89 7.68 4.82
N VAL A 22 -11.29 8.87 5.04
CA VAL A 22 -11.28 9.50 6.38
C VAL A 22 -12.70 9.70 6.92
N ARG A 23 -13.63 10.19 6.10
CA ARG A 23 -15.02 10.43 6.52
C ARG A 23 -15.76 9.15 6.84
N SER A 24 -15.53 8.08 6.10
CA SER A 24 -16.16 6.77 6.35
C SER A 24 -15.91 6.30 7.78
N ARG A 25 -14.70 6.50 8.30
CA ARG A 25 -14.34 6.16 9.70
C ARG A 25 -15.12 6.96 10.74
N TYR A 26 -15.33 8.26 10.48
CA TYR A 26 -16.05 9.12 11.43
C TYR A 26 -17.58 8.98 11.41
N GLY A 27 -18.12 8.06 10.60
CA GLY A 27 -19.57 7.85 10.48
C GLY A 27 -20.33 9.06 9.92
N LEU A 28 -19.63 10.00 9.29
CA LEU A 28 -20.18 11.27 8.81
C LEU A 28 -20.90 11.10 7.46
N ARG A 29 -22.01 10.35 7.46
CA ARG A 29 -22.77 10.13 6.23
C ARG A 29 -23.55 11.36 5.73
N TYR A 30 -23.95 12.32 6.59
CA TYR A 30 -24.93 13.35 6.19
C TYR A 30 -24.84 14.75 6.85
N ASN A 31 -23.80 15.12 7.63
CA ASN A 31 -23.83 16.39 8.36
C ASN A 31 -22.63 17.32 8.06
N PHE A 32 -22.62 17.87 6.84
CA PHE A 32 -21.52 18.70 6.32
C PHE A 32 -21.37 20.08 6.98
N PHE A 33 -22.45 20.64 7.55
CA PHE A 33 -22.53 22.07 7.87
C PHE A 33 -22.43 22.41 9.35
N LYS A 34 -22.36 21.44 10.26
CA LYS A 34 -22.56 21.72 11.68
C LYS A 34 -21.31 21.87 12.56
N GLN A 35 -20.08 21.59 12.07
CA GLN A 35 -18.88 21.68 12.90
C GLN A 35 -17.64 22.14 12.11
N PRO A 36 -17.37 23.47 12.01
CA PRO A 36 -16.23 24.01 11.23
C PRO A 36 -14.86 23.47 11.70
N ASN A 37 -14.64 23.34 13.01
CA ASN A 37 -13.38 22.86 13.59
C ASN A 37 -13.11 21.39 13.22
N ARG A 38 -14.13 20.56 13.17
CA ARG A 38 -14.01 19.14 12.78
C ARG A 38 -13.70 18.98 11.29
N ASN A 39 -14.21 19.88 10.44
CA ASN A 39 -13.86 19.90 9.03
C ASN A 39 -12.39 20.24 8.80
N ARG A 40 -11.83 21.17 9.58
CA ARG A 40 -10.43 21.53 9.52
C ARG A 40 -9.54 20.36 9.93
N GLU A 41 -9.83 19.69 11.04
CA GLU A 41 -9.10 18.50 11.50
C GLU A 41 -9.11 17.36 10.45
N ILE A 42 -10.25 17.13 9.79
CA ILE A 42 -10.36 16.15 8.71
C ILE A 42 -9.49 16.53 7.53
N CYS A 43 -9.49 17.80 7.09
CA CYS A 43 -8.64 18.25 6.00
C CYS A 43 -7.15 18.12 6.34
N GLU A 44 -6.74 18.48 7.55
CA GLU A 44 -5.35 18.33 8.01
C GLU A 44 -4.92 16.83 7.99
N LYS A 45 -5.80 15.92 8.40
CA LYS A 45 -5.53 14.48 8.31
C LYS A 45 -5.42 14.00 6.86
N VAL A 46 -6.29 14.46 5.98
CA VAL A 46 -6.24 14.12 4.55
C VAL A 46 -4.91 14.58 3.94
N GLU A 47 -4.51 15.82 4.19
CA GLU A 47 -3.26 16.36 3.69
C GLU A 47 -2.04 15.60 4.24
N ALA A 48 -2.05 15.24 5.52
CA ALA A 48 -0.99 14.45 6.12
C ALA A 48 -0.88 13.02 5.51
N ILE A 49 -2.01 12.40 5.11
CA ILE A 49 -1.98 11.11 4.42
C ILE A 49 -1.43 11.28 3.01
N ILE A 50 -1.88 12.29 2.27
CA ILE A 50 -1.43 12.60 0.90
C ILE A 50 0.07 12.86 0.87
N ASP A 51 0.58 13.61 1.84
CA ASP A 51 2.01 13.88 1.99
C ASP A 51 2.80 12.58 2.25
N LYS A 52 2.34 11.73 3.16
CA LYS A 52 2.97 10.43 3.47
C LYS A 52 3.09 9.50 2.28
N VAL A 53 2.12 9.52 1.36
CA VAL A 53 2.15 8.70 0.14
C VAL A 53 2.76 9.43 -1.06
N GLY A 54 3.30 10.64 -0.87
CA GLY A 54 4.03 11.40 -1.89
C GLY A 54 3.16 11.94 -3.03
N LEU A 55 1.90 12.28 -2.75
CA LEU A 55 0.94 12.75 -3.76
C LEU A 55 0.56 14.23 -3.61
N THR A 56 1.32 15.00 -2.84
CA THR A 56 1.02 16.42 -2.55
C THR A 56 0.89 17.27 -3.82
N ASP A 57 1.80 17.10 -4.79
CA ASP A 57 1.84 17.89 -6.03
C ASP A 57 0.67 17.59 -6.98
N VAL A 58 0.03 16.44 -6.82
CA VAL A 58 -1.06 15.95 -7.67
C VAL A 58 -2.40 15.85 -6.93
N LYS A 59 -2.50 16.39 -5.72
CA LYS A 59 -3.67 16.22 -4.85
C LYS A 59 -5.00 16.68 -5.46
N ASP A 60 -4.94 17.68 -6.34
CA ASP A 60 -6.11 18.26 -6.99
C ASP A 60 -6.42 17.63 -8.37
N LEU A 61 -5.59 16.70 -8.84
CA LEU A 61 -5.82 15.97 -10.08
C LEU A 61 -6.79 14.80 -9.86
N PRO A 62 -7.62 14.45 -10.86
CA PRO A 62 -8.46 13.25 -10.81
C PRO A 62 -7.56 11.99 -10.82
N ALA A 63 -8.01 10.95 -10.12
CA ALA A 63 -7.25 9.69 -10.01
C ALA A 63 -6.98 9.05 -11.38
N SER A 64 -7.86 9.24 -12.35
CA SER A 64 -7.68 8.78 -13.74
C SER A 64 -6.49 9.40 -14.47
N SER A 65 -5.98 10.56 -14.01
CA SER A 65 -4.84 11.27 -14.62
C SER A 65 -3.49 10.86 -14.01
N LEU A 66 -3.51 10.04 -12.96
CA LEU A 66 -2.30 9.60 -12.26
C LEU A 66 -1.54 8.53 -13.04
N SER A 67 -0.21 8.52 -12.92
CA SER A 67 0.60 7.38 -13.35
C SER A 67 0.24 6.13 -12.53
N TYR A 68 0.64 4.96 -13.03
CA TYR A 68 0.36 3.70 -12.36
C TYR A 68 0.89 3.66 -10.91
N GLY A 69 2.14 4.08 -10.71
CA GLY A 69 2.74 4.16 -9.37
C GLY A 69 2.01 5.14 -8.44
N GLN A 70 1.55 6.28 -8.98
CA GLN A 70 0.75 7.25 -8.22
C GLN A 70 -0.64 6.69 -7.86
N GLN A 71 -1.26 5.90 -8.74
CA GLN A 71 -2.54 5.24 -8.44
C GLN A 71 -2.36 4.23 -7.30
N ARG A 72 -1.27 3.43 -7.30
CA ARG A 72 -0.94 2.51 -6.21
C ARG A 72 -0.68 3.24 -4.89
N ALA A 73 0.06 4.36 -4.93
CA ALA A 73 0.25 5.21 -3.76
C ALA A 73 -1.08 5.74 -3.22
N LEU A 74 -2.01 6.13 -4.10
CA LEU A 74 -3.35 6.58 -3.71
C LEU A 74 -4.16 5.45 -3.05
N GLU A 75 -4.12 4.22 -3.57
CA GLU A 75 -4.77 3.05 -2.96
C GLU A 75 -4.29 2.81 -1.53
N ILE A 76 -2.97 2.90 -1.31
CA ILE A 76 -2.38 2.80 0.02
C ILE A 76 -2.86 3.98 0.90
N GLY A 77 -2.88 5.21 0.39
CA GLY A 77 -3.40 6.38 1.08
C GLY A 77 -4.86 6.22 1.53
N VAL A 78 -5.71 5.70 0.66
CA VAL A 78 -7.12 5.39 0.99
C VAL A 78 -7.20 4.31 2.06
N THR A 79 -6.37 3.27 2.01
CA THR A 79 -6.29 2.23 3.04
C THR A 79 -5.88 2.82 4.39
N LEU A 80 -4.86 3.68 4.41
CA LEU A 80 -4.37 4.36 5.62
C LEU A 80 -5.41 5.28 6.25
N SER A 81 -6.36 5.81 5.46
CA SER A 81 -7.40 6.71 5.95
C SER A 81 -8.33 6.08 6.99
N SER A 82 -8.43 4.75 7.02
CA SER A 82 -9.13 3.99 8.05
C SER A 82 -8.32 3.75 9.31
N GLU A 83 -7.05 4.16 9.36
CA GLU A 83 -6.07 3.93 10.43
C GLU A 83 -6.01 2.44 10.86
N PRO A 84 -5.72 1.52 9.93
CA PRO A 84 -5.74 0.10 10.22
C PRO A 84 -4.55 -0.30 11.12
N GLU A 85 -4.76 -1.31 11.98
CA GLU A 85 -3.68 -1.98 12.72
C GLU A 85 -2.96 -3.03 11.87
N LEU A 86 -3.68 -3.62 10.91
CA LEU A 86 -3.19 -4.61 9.95
C LEU A 86 -3.42 -4.13 8.52
N ILE A 87 -2.37 -4.15 7.72
CA ILE A 87 -2.38 -3.80 6.29
C ILE A 87 -2.05 -5.04 5.48
N LEU A 88 -2.87 -5.32 4.46
CA LEU A 88 -2.66 -6.40 3.50
C LEU A 88 -2.37 -5.78 2.14
N LEU A 89 -1.22 -6.09 1.56
CA LEU A 89 -0.84 -5.66 0.22
C LEU A 89 -0.59 -6.88 -0.66
N ASP A 90 -1.25 -6.91 -1.81
CA ASP A 90 -1.11 -7.97 -2.81
C ASP A 90 -0.45 -7.38 -4.06
N GLU A 91 0.79 -7.81 -4.32
CA GLU A 91 1.65 -7.35 -5.42
C GLU A 91 1.66 -5.81 -5.59
N PRO A 92 1.97 -5.03 -4.53
CA PRO A 92 1.88 -3.57 -4.59
C PRO A 92 2.85 -2.94 -5.58
N THR A 93 3.91 -3.65 -5.99
CA THR A 93 4.93 -3.16 -6.92
C THR A 93 4.81 -3.74 -8.33
N ALA A 94 3.81 -4.59 -8.59
CA ALA A 94 3.64 -5.21 -9.91
C ALA A 94 3.53 -4.18 -11.02
N GLY A 95 4.30 -4.35 -12.11
CA GLY A 95 4.28 -3.46 -13.28
C GLY A 95 5.00 -2.12 -13.11
N MET A 96 5.68 -1.90 -11.99
CA MET A 96 6.51 -0.72 -11.76
C MET A 96 7.89 -0.85 -12.39
N THR A 97 8.48 0.27 -12.78
CA THR A 97 9.91 0.35 -13.09
C THR A 97 10.73 0.18 -11.81
N ARG A 98 12.03 -0.13 -11.94
CA ARG A 98 12.92 -0.26 -10.79
C ARG A 98 12.91 0.99 -9.89
N GLU A 99 12.96 2.18 -10.48
CA GLU A 99 12.94 3.44 -9.70
C GLU A 99 11.61 3.66 -8.97
N GLU A 100 10.48 3.26 -9.58
CA GLU A 100 9.17 3.31 -8.94
C GLU A 100 9.08 2.30 -7.80
N THR A 101 9.61 1.08 -7.99
CA THR A 101 9.68 0.04 -6.95
C THR A 101 10.49 0.52 -5.74
N GLU A 102 11.68 1.10 -5.94
CA GLU A 102 12.49 1.63 -4.85
C GLU A 102 11.77 2.75 -4.07
N ARG A 103 11.02 3.61 -4.77
CA ARG A 103 10.18 4.64 -4.13
C ARG A 103 9.01 4.03 -3.37
N ALA A 104 8.35 3.02 -3.95
CA ALA A 104 7.24 2.32 -3.33
C ALA A 104 7.68 1.59 -2.05
N ILE A 105 8.82 0.91 -2.06
CA ILE A 105 9.40 0.25 -0.87
C ILE A 105 9.56 1.26 0.27
N LYS A 106 10.24 2.39 0.01
CA LYS A 106 10.45 3.43 1.02
C LYS A 106 9.15 3.99 1.57
N MET A 107 8.20 4.25 0.70
CA MET A 107 6.88 4.75 1.09
C MET A 107 6.13 3.72 1.94
N ILE A 108 6.08 2.45 1.52
CA ILE A 108 5.42 1.36 2.25
C ILE A 108 6.03 1.22 3.65
N ASP A 109 7.36 1.15 3.76
CA ASP A 109 8.07 1.06 5.03
C ASP A 109 7.69 2.20 5.98
N GLN A 110 7.71 3.44 5.49
CA GLN A 110 7.36 4.62 6.27
C GLN A 110 5.90 4.64 6.75
N VAL A 111 4.95 4.28 5.87
CA VAL A 111 3.52 4.39 6.21
C VAL A 111 3.02 3.21 7.03
N THR A 112 3.74 2.08 7.02
CA THR A 112 3.40 0.89 7.83
C THR A 112 4.13 0.82 9.15
N ALA A 113 5.05 1.75 9.44
CA ALA A 113 5.79 1.80 10.69
C ALA A 113 4.85 1.74 11.91
N GLY A 114 5.12 0.79 12.82
CA GLY A 114 4.31 0.53 14.01
C GLY A 114 2.99 -0.20 13.77
N ARG A 115 2.79 -0.78 12.57
CA ARG A 115 1.63 -1.59 12.20
C ARG A 115 2.07 -2.99 11.76
N THR A 116 1.11 -3.90 11.70
CA THR A 116 1.36 -5.20 11.08
C THR A 116 1.13 -5.09 9.57
N LEU A 117 2.17 -5.43 8.79
CA LEU A 117 2.10 -5.53 7.33
C LEU A 117 2.14 -7.01 6.93
N ILE A 118 1.19 -7.43 6.11
CA ILE A 118 1.28 -8.68 5.35
C ILE A 118 1.37 -8.30 3.88
N ILE A 119 2.42 -8.74 3.21
CA ILE A 119 2.66 -8.46 1.80
C ILE A 119 2.79 -9.79 1.05
N ILE A 120 2.11 -9.89 -0.09
CA ILE A 120 2.29 -10.97 -1.06
C ILE A 120 3.06 -10.38 -2.22
N GLU A 121 4.21 -10.93 -2.51
CA GLU A 121 5.10 -10.46 -3.59
C GLU A 121 5.92 -11.61 -4.15
N HIS A 122 6.27 -11.49 -5.41
CA HIS A 122 7.20 -12.40 -6.08
C HIS A 122 8.55 -11.73 -6.39
N ASP A 123 8.66 -10.41 -6.22
CA ASP A 123 9.92 -9.69 -6.29
C ASP A 123 10.69 -9.82 -4.97
N MET A 124 11.78 -10.58 -5.03
CA MET A 124 12.60 -10.85 -3.85
C MET A 124 13.26 -9.60 -3.26
N GLU A 125 13.54 -8.58 -4.08
CA GLU A 125 14.12 -7.30 -3.60
C GLU A 125 13.12 -6.58 -2.69
N VAL A 126 11.85 -6.56 -3.08
CA VAL A 126 10.77 -5.98 -2.28
C VAL A 126 10.57 -6.75 -0.98
N VAL A 127 10.48 -8.08 -1.08
CA VAL A 127 10.27 -8.95 0.09
C VAL A 127 11.39 -8.80 1.10
N PHE A 128 12.65 -8.87 0.66
CA PHE A 128 13.81 -8.74 1.56
C PHE A 128 14.00 -7.36 2.15
N SER A 129 13.43 -6.33 1.52
CA SER A 129 13.52 -4.94 2.01
C SER A 129 12.48 -4.62 3.08
N LEU A 130 11.32 -5.30 3.09
CA LEU A 130 10.18 -4.93 3.93
C LEU A 130 9.86 -5.94 5.03
N ALA A 131 10.24 -7.23 4.85
CA ALA A 131 9.75 -8.29 5.72
C ALA A 131 10.68 -8.58 6.90
N ASP A 132 10.10 -8.70 8.10
CA ASP A 132 10.78 -9.27 9.28
C ASP A 132 10.75 -10.80 9.25
N THR A 133 9.71 -11.38 8.64
CA THR A 133 9.54 -12.83 8.48
C THR A 133 8.99 -13.11 7.07
N ILE A 134 9.58 -14.11 6.40
CA ILE A 134 9.18 -14.52 5.05
C ILE A 134 8.66 -15.95 5.10
N SER A 135 7.46 -16.16 4.54
CA SER A 135 6.90 -17.48 4.30
C SER A 135 6.91 -17.78 2.80
N VAL A 136 7.65 -18.79 2.40
CA VAL A 136 7.76 -19.19 0.99
C VAL A 136 6.66 -20.18 0.66
N LEU A 137 5.79 -19.80 -0.28
CA LEU A 137 4.70 -20.64 -0.77
C LEU A 137 5.14 -21.35 -2.05
N HIS A 138 5.01 -22.68 -2.08
CA HIS A 138 5.35 -23.52 -3.23
C HIS A 138 4.33 -24.62 -3.41
N TYR A 139 3.72 -24.75 -4.60
CA TYR A 139 2.64 -25.71 -4.91
C TYR A 139 1.53 -25.76 -3.85
N GLY A 140 1.08 -24.59 -3.35
CA GLY A 140 -0.04 -24.47 -2.41
C GLY A 140 0.30 -24.84 -0.96
N THR A 141 1.57 -25.07 -0.63
CA THR A 141 2.05 -25.37 0.73
C THR A 141 3.16 -24.40 1.15
N ILE A 142 3.26 -24.12 2.45
CA ILE A 142 4.39 -23.33 2.99
C ILE A 142 5.60 -24.27 3.04
N LEU A 143 6.60 -23.95 2.21
CA LEU A 143 7.86 -24.67 2.14
C LEU A 143 8.74 -24.40 3.37
N VAL A 144 8.82 -23.12 3.76
CA VAL A 144 9.62 -22.64 4.89
C VAL A 144 9.09 -21.26 5.33
N SER A 145 9.25 -20.96 6.62
CA SER A 145 8.97 -19.63 7.19
C SER A 145 10.09 -19.30 8.17
N ASP A 146 10.82 -18.21 7.92
CA ASP A 146 11.93 -17.76 8.76
C ASP A 146 12.31 -16.30 8.46
N THR A 147 13.36 -15.80 9.10
CA THR A 147 13.92 -14.47 8.85
C THR A 147 14.49 -14.35 7.42
N PRO A 148 14.54 -13.12 6.86
CA PRO A 148 15.09 -12.88 5.51
C PRO A 148 16.48 -13.47 5.30
N GLU A 149 17.36 -13.37 6.29
CA GLU A 149 18.72 -13.90 6.22
C GLU A 149 18.75 -15.42 6.03
N LYS A 150 17.91 -16.15 6.79
CA LYS A 150 17.84 -17.61 6.68
C LYS A 150 17.18 -18.06 5.38
N ILE A 151 16.12 -17.38 4.96
CA ILE A 151 15.42 -17.64 3.69
C ILE A 151 16.38 -17.50 2.51
N ARG A 152 17.19 -16.44 2.50
CA ARG A 152 18.19 -16.19 1.43
C ARG A 152 19.21 -17.34 1.29
N ASN A 153 19.50 -18.04 2.38
CA ASN A 153 20.47 -19.12 2.42
C ASN A 153 19.86 -20.53 2.37
N ASP A 154 18.54 -20.66 2.44
CA ASP A 154 17.85 -21.96 2.41
C ASP A 154 17.94 -22.61 1.02
N GLN A 155 18.49 -23.82 0.96
CA GLN A 155 18.68 -24.54 -0.30
C GLN A 155 17.36 -24.89 -0.96
N ARG A 156 16.31 -25.22 -0.19
CA ARG A 156 14.97 -25.53 -0.71
C ARG A 156 14.36 -24.35 -1.45
N VAL A 157 14.60 -23.12 -0.95
CA VAL A 157 14.13 -21.89 -1.59
C VAL A 157 14.90 -21.65 -2.88
N LYS A 158 16.23 -21.86 -2.86
CA LYS A 158 17.07 -21.73 -4.07
C LYS A 158 16.63 -22.72 -5.14
N ASP A 159 16.37 -23.96 -4.78
CA ASP A 159 15.96 -25.01 -5.72
C ASP A 159 14.55 -24.71 -6.28
N ALA A 160 13.64 -24.19 -5.46
CA ALA A 160 12.27 -23.84 -5.89
C ALA A 160 12.25 -22.63 -6.86
N TYR A 161 13.12 -21.65 -6.70
CA TYR A 161 13.14 -20.43 -7.51
C TYR A 161 14.22 -20.42 -8.61
N LEU A 162 15.31 -21.18 -8.45
CA LEU A 162 16.43 -21.24 -9.38
C LEU A 162 16.51 -22.57 -10.14
N GLY A 163 15.78 -23.59 -9.70
CA GLY A 163 15.78 -24.93 -10.31
C GLY A 163 14.82 -25.12 -11.49
N GLU A 164 14.06 -24.10 -11.86
CA GLU A 164 13.15 -24.10 -13.03
C GLU A 164 13.78 -23.35 -14.25
N GLY A 165 15.10 -23.47 -14.43
CA GLY A 165 15.86 -22.96 -15.58
C GLY A 165 16.26 -24.05 -16.54
#